data_469900570891b836494e3071bb640d20
#
_entry.id   469900570891b836494e3071bb640d20
#
_cell.length_a   1.000
_cell.length_b   1.000
_cell.length_c   1.000
_cell.angle_alpha   90.00
_cell.angle_beta   90.00
_cell.angle_gamma   90.00
#
_symmetry.space_group_name_H-M   'P 1'
#
loop_
_entity.id
_entity.type
_entity.pdbx_description
1 polymer ?
#
loop_
_entity_poly.entity_id
_entity_poly.type
_entity_poly.pdbx_seq_one_letter_code
_entity_poly.pdbx_strand_id
1 'polypeptide(L)'
;LSWGTVPAVIIDLARLLAKRASENAKRVERMKWPDAPGDVQEELRLAIGAAHKTTKAATDVRALLSAYAHKFHNPRPVISDLARAQDTSSQGFIRRYSEGTVDAVASLLSPRPDIEPIMLAFPSVSIADLVDLGGTVGAEAKRLLDSGEWDAKARRIRDTKARSREDL
;
A
#
# COMPACT_ATOMS: atom_id res chain seq x y z
N LEU A 1 -9.55 22.70 19.65
CA LEU A 1 -8.54 22.30 18.67
C LEU A 1 -9.25 21.68 17.46
N SER A 2 -9.35 22.42 16.36
CA SER A 2 -9.82 21.83 15.11
C SER A 2 -8.72 20.96 14.53
N TRP A 3 -8.98 19.67 14.39
CA TRP A 3 -8.10 18.77 13.68
C TRP A 3 -8.09 19.15 12.19
N GLY A 4 -6.91 19.21 11.60
CA GLY A 4 -6.78 19.44 10.18
C GLY A 4 -7.44 18.32 9.34
N THR A 5 -7.80 18.66 8.11
CA THR A 5 -8.34 17.66 7.18
C THR A 5 -7.25 16.75 6.65
N VAL A 6 -7.59 15.48 6.46
CA VAL A 6 -6.71 14.54 5.75
C VAL A 6 -6.82 14.81 4.25
N PRO A 7 -5.70 14.94 3.51
CA PRO A 7 -5.73 15.15 2.07
C PRO A 7 -6.47 14.03 1.33
N ALA A 8 -7.22 14.41 0.28
CA ALA A 8 -8.04 13.45 -0.48
C ALA A 8 -7.21 12.27 -1.03
N VAL A 9 -6.01 12.52 -1.52
CA VAL A 9 -5.13 11.46 -2.05
C VAL A 9 -4.80 10.37 -1.02
N ILE A 10 -4.61 10.75 0.23
CA ILE A 10 -4.38 9.80 1.34
C ILE A 10 -5.63 8.98 1.63
N ILE A 11 -6.79 9.64 1.70
CA ILE A 11 -8.08 8.98 1.94
C ILE A 11 -8.39 7.99 0.80
N ASP A 12 -8.22 8.43 -0.43
CA ASP A 12 -8.57 7.63 -1.61
C ASP A 12 -7.65 6.42 -1.76
N LEU A 13 -6.35 6.58 -1.51
CA LEU A 13 -5.43 5.46 -1.52
C LEU A 13 -5.69 4.49 -0.36
N ALA A 14 -5.98 4.99 0.84
CA ALA A 14 -6.34 4.15 1.98
C ALA A 14 -7.61 3.33 1.69
N ARG A 15 -8.63 3.95 1.09
CA ARG A 15 -9.87 3.26 0.68
C ARG A 15 -9.62 2.19 -0.38
N LEU A 16 -8.79 2.48 -1.37
CA LEU A 16 -8.40 1.51 -2.41
C LEU A 16 -7.72 0.29 -1.80
N LEU A 17 -6.75 0.51 -0.93
CA LEU A 17 -6.01 -0.56 -0.24
C LEU A 17 -6.91 -1.38 0.69
N ALA A 18 -7.77 -0.73 1.46
CA ALA A 18 -8.74 -1.40 2.33
C ALA A 18 -9.74 -2.25 1.53
N LYS A 19 -10.25 -1.73 0.42
CA LYS A 19 -11.12 -2.47 -0.50
C LYS A 19 -10.41 -3.69 -1.07
N ARG A 20 -9.16 -3.55 -1.49
CA ARG A 20 -8.37 -4.66 -2.01
C ARG A 20 -8.14 -5.76 -0.98
N ALA A 21 -7.81 -5.39 0.26
CA ALA A 21 -7.71 -6.34 1.36
C ALA A 21 -9.02 -7.08 1.59
N SER A 22 -10.14 -6.35 1.63
CA SER A 22 -11.48 -6.92 1.81
C SER A 22 -11.86 -7.89 0.68
N GLU A 23 -11.63 -7.52 -0.57
CA GLU A 23 -11.95 -8.38 -1.73
C GLU A 23 -11.13 -9.68 -1.72
N ASN A 24 -9.86 -9.63 -1.38
CA ASN A 24 -9.03 -10.83 -1.28
C ASN A 24 -9.41 -11.70 -0.07
N ALA A 25 -9.77 -11.09 1.07
CA ALA A 25 -10.28 -11.80 2.23
C ALA A 25 -11.59 -12.53 1.91
N LYS A 26 -12.50 -11.88 1.19
CA LYS A 26 -13.77 -12.48 0.74
C LYS A 26 -13.57 -13.66 -0.21
N ARG A 27 -12.51 -13.68 -0.99
CA ARG A 27 -12.20 -14.85 -1.82
C ARG A 27 -11.92 -16.07 -0.97
N VAL A 28 -11.18 -15.94 0.12
CA VAL A 28 -10.93 -17.03 1.07
C VAL A 28 -12.24 -17.45 1.76
N GLU A 29 -13.01 -16.48 2.27
CA GLU A 29 -14.27 -16.72 2.98
C GLU A 29 -15.28 -17.48 2.13
N ARG A 30 -15.39 -17.14 0.83
CA ARG A 30 -16.37 -17.69 -0.10
C ARG A 30 -15.88 -18.91 -0.89
N MET A 31 -14.69 -19.39 -0.59
CA MET A 31 -14.07 -20.50 -1.29
C MET A 31 -14.87 -21.76 -1.05
N LYS A 32 -15.17 -22.48 -2.15
CA LYS A 32 -15.78 -23.79 -2.08
C LYS A 32 -14.68 -24.84 -2.12
N TRP A 33 -14.52 -25.57 -1.03
CA TRP A 33 -13.54 -26.64 -0.93
C TRP A 33 -14.07 -27.91 -1.63
N PRO A 34 -13.31 -28.50 -2.57
CA PRO A 34 -13.75 -29.70 -3.25
C PRO A 34 -13.72 -30.92 -2.33
N ASP A 35 -14.66 -31.84 -2.56
CA ASP A 35 -14.74 -33.10 -1.83
C ASP A 35 -13.72 -34.15 -2.35
N ALA A 36 -13.20 -33.95 -3.56
CA ALA A 36 -12.26 -34.86 -4.19
C ALA A 36 -10.81 -34.55 -3.81
N PRO A 37 -10.00 -35.55 -3.37
CA PRO A 37 -8.63 -35.30 -2.90
C PRO A 37 -7.70 -34.66 -3.94
N GLY A 38 -7.91 -34.85 -5.23
CA GLY A 38 -7.06 -34.34 -6.31
C GLY A 38 -7.11 -32.83 -6.50
N ASP A 39 -8.21 -32.18 -6.12
CA ASP A 39 -8.45 -30.76 -6.40
C ASP A 39 -8.08 -29.84 -5.22
N VAL A 40 -7.84 -30.43 -4.04
CA VAL A 40 -7.55 -29.67 -2.81
C VAL A 40 -6.26 -28.87 -2.92
N GLN A 41 -5.27 -29.37 -3.65
CA GLN A 41 -3.96 -28.72 -3.78
C GLN A 41 -4.05 -27.38 -4.53
N GLU A 42 -4.85 -27.31 -5.59
CA GLU A 42 -5.06 -26.06 -6.34
C GLU A 42 -5.86 -25.06 -5.50
N GLU A 43 -6.90 -25.50 -4.81
CA GLU A 43 -7.68 -24.64 -3.93
C GLU A 43 -6.84 -24.08 -2.77
N LEU A 44 -5.98 -24.89 -2.16
CA LEU A 44 -5.02 -24.42 -1.15
C LEU A 44 -4.08 -23.36 -1.72
N ARG A 45 -3.55 -23.57 -2.91
CA ARG A 45 -2.68 -22.60 -3.58
C ARG A 45 -3.39 -21.26 -3.81
N LEU A 46 -4.62 -21.30 -4.28
CA LEU A 46 -5.44 -20.10 -4.51
C LEU A 46 -5.79 -19.40 -3.19
N ALA A 47 -6.14 -20.15 -2.16
CA ALA A 47 -6.44 -19.63 -0.83
C ALA A 47 -5.23 -18.92 -0.19
N ILE A 48 -4.06 -19.55 -0.26
CA ILE A 48 -2.80 -18.99 0.24
C ILE A 48 -2.44 -17.71 -0.51
N GLY A 49 -2.60 -17.70 -1.84
CA GLY A 49 -2.38 -16.52 -2.67
C GLY A 49 -3.31 -15.36 -2.30
N ALA A 50 -4.58 -15.63 -2.10
CA ALA A 50 -5.55 -14.62 -1.69
C ALA A 50 -5.28 -14.10 -0.27
N ALA A 51 -4.93 -14.97 0.68
CA ALA A 51 -4.54 -14.61 2.03
C ALA A 51 -3.28 -13.73 2.03
N HIS A 52 -2.29 -14.06 1.21
CA HIS A 52 -1.07 -13.25 1.04
C HIS A 52 -1.38 -11.85 0.51
N LYS A 53 -2.24 -11.74 -0.51
CA LYS A 53 -2.67 -10.45 -1.07
C LYS A 53 -3.45 -9.61 -0.04
N THR A 54 -4.27 -10.24 0.79
CA THR A 54 -4.97 -9.59 1.90
C THR A 54 -3.97 -8.98 2.88
N THR A 55 -2.99 -9.75 3.31
CA THR A 55 -1.95 -9.30 4.25
C THR A 55 -1.14 -8.14 3.67
N LYS A 56 -0.74 -8.22 2.41
CA LYS A 56 0.01 -7.12 1.75
C LYS A 56 -0.79 -5.83 1.71
N ALA A 57 -2.03 -5.87 1.26
CA ALA A 57 -2.87 -4.68 1.18
C ALA A 57 -3.17 -4.09 2.57
N ALA A 58 -3.43 -4.92 3.57
CA ALA A 58 -3.64 -4.48 4.95
C ALA A 58 -2.37 -3.86 5.56
N THR A 59 -1.20 -4.43 5.26
CA THR A 59 0.09 -3.86 5.69
C THR A 59 0.34 -2.51 5.04
N ASP A 60 0.08 -2.38 3.75
CA ASP A 60 0.26 -1.13 3.00
C ASP A 60 -0.64 -0.01 3.54
N VAL A 61 -1.92 -0.28 3.80
CA VAL A 61 -2.82 0.76 4.34
C VAL A 61 -2.42 1.17 5.75
N ARG A 62 -1.97 0.24 6.59
CA ARG A 62 -1.46 0.55 7.93
C ARG A 62 -0.20 1.42 7.86
N ALA A 63 0.75 1.08 7.00
CA ALA A 63 1.97 1.85 6.81
C ALA A 63 1.68 3.26 6.29
N LEU A 64 0.81 3.38 5.29
CA LEU A 64 0.37 4.67 4.73
C LEU A 64 -0.20 5.59 5.80
N LEU A 65 -1.19 5.12 6.54
CA LEU A 65 -1.87 5.92 7.56
C LEU A 65 -0.96 6.25 8.75
N SER A 66 -0.10 5.31 9.16
CA SER A 66 0.85 5.52 10.25
C SER A 66 1.91 6.57 9.89
N ALA A 67 2.50 6.47 8.71
CA ALA A 67 3.49 7.45 8.22
C ALA A 67 2.86 8.83 8.04
N TYR A 68 1.68 8.90 7.43
CA TYR A 68 0.96 10.16 7.26
C TYR A 68 0.64 10.81 8.60
N ALA A 69 0.03 10.09 9.52
CA ALA A 69 -0.37 10.61 10.82
C ALA A 69 0.83 11.13 11.62
N HIS A 70 1.92 10.38 11.63
CA HIS A 70 3.10 10.72 12.43
C HIS A 70 3.95 11.84 11.83
N LYS A 71 4.13 11.86 10.51
CA LYS A 71 5.09 12.76 9.85
C LYS A 71 4.47 13.97 9.16
N PHE A 72 3.21 13.88 8.73
CA PHE A 72 2.61 14.88 7.84
C PHE A 72 1.35 15.53 8.38
N HIS A 73 0.60 14.86 9.26
CA HIS A 73 -0.65 15.43 9.78
C HIS A 73 -0.37 16.60 10.74
N ASN A 74 -1.19 17.64 10.61
CA ASN A 74 -1.11 18.82 11.48
C ASN A 74 -2.52 19.15 12.04
N PRO A 75 -2.69 19.27 13.37
CA PRO A 75 -1.70 19.01 14.40
C PRO A 75 -1.29 17.54 14.50
N ARG A 76 -0.06 17.27 14.95
CA ARG A 76 0.43 15.90 15.09
C ARG A 76 -0.37 15.14 16.15
N PRO A 77 -0.88 13.95 15.84
CA PRO A 77 -1.49 13.08 16.85
C PRO A 77 -0.47 12.64 17.90
N VAL A 78 -0.95 12.32 19.07
CA VAL A 78 -0.11 11.76 20.14
C VAL A 78 0.31 10.33 19.76
N ILE A 79 1.61 10.08 19.69
CA ILE A 79 2.15 8.77 19.26
C ILE A 79 1.63 7.62 20.13
N SER A 80 1.51 7.83 21.45
CA SER A 80 1.01 6.79 22.36
C SER A 80 -0.43 6.38 22.06
N ASP A 81 -1.27 7.28 21.56
CA ASP A 81 -2.65 6.97 21.18
C ASP A 81 -2.69 6.17 19.88
N LEU A 82 -1.85 6.53 18.90
CA LEU A 82 -1.69 5.77 17.66
C LEU A 82 -1.12 4.38 17.91
N ALA A 83 -0.18 4.27 18.83
CA ALA A 83 0.42 2.99 19.22
C ALA A 83 -0.62 2.09 19.92
N ARG A 84 -1.43 2.67 20.82
CA ARG A 84 -2.52 1.94 21.49
C ARG A 84 -3.55 1.43 20.51
N ALA A 85 -3.88 2.19 19.46
CA ALA A 85 -4.78 1.75 18.40
C ALA A 85 -4.24 0.56 17.59
N GLN A 86 -2.94 0.29 17.68
CA GLN A 86 -2.27 -0.84 17.03
C GLN A 86 -1.79 -1.92 18.02
N ASP A 87 -2.24 -1.89 19.26
CA ASP A 87 -1.81 -2.80 20.33
C ASP A 87 -0.29 -2.94 20.45
N THR A 88 0.41 -1.79 20.38
CA THR A 88 1.88 -1.75 20.39
C THR A 88 2.42 -0.60 21.24
N SER A 89 3.72 -0.61 21.51
CA SER A 89 4.43 0.49 22.12
C SER A 89 4.70 1.62 21.11
N SER A 90 5.05 2.81 21.60
CA SER A 90 5.45 3.94 20.72
C SER A 90 6.62 3.56 19.80
N GLN A 91 7.59 2.77 20.27
CA GLN A 91 8.67 2.24 19.44
C GLN A 91 8.15 1.22 18.41
N GLY A 92 7.22 0.36 18.81
CA GLY A 92 6.57 -0.60 17.91
C GLY A 92 5.79 0.10 16.81
N PHE A 93 5.10 1.20 17.14
CA PHE A 93 4.40 2.03 16.16
C PHE A 93 5.34 2.59 15.08
N ILE A 94 6.48 3.17 15.49
CA ILE A 94 7.47 3.74 14.56
C ILE A 94 8.04 2.68 13.60
N ARG A 95 8.08 1.41 14.01
CA ARG A 95 8.52 0.28 13.18
C ARG A 95 7.48 -0.21 12.17
N ARG A 96 6.25 0.31 12.21
CA ARG A 96 5.17 -0.09 11.29
C ARG A 96 5.28 0.55 9.90
N TYR A 97 6.19 1.48 9.71
CA TYR A 97 6.50 2.09 8.43
C TYR A 97 8.01 2.34 8.33
N SER A 98 8.51 2.51 7.11
CA SER A 98 9.91 2.74 6.80
C SER A 98 10.15 4.16 6.28
N GLU A 99 11.42 4.55 6.13
CA GLU A 99 11.80 5.77 5.42
C GLU A 99 11.22 5.79 4.00
N GLY A 100 11.24 4.65 3.30
CA GLY A 100 10.61 4.53 1.99
C GLY A 100 9.11 4.82 1.99
N THR A 101 8.39 4.47 3.07
CA THR A 101 6.99 4.84 3.23
C THR A 101 6.83 6.35 3.40
N VAL A 102 7.72 6.99 4.17
CA VAL A 102 7.72 8.45 4.34
C VAL A 102 7.95 9.16 3.02
N ASP A 103 8.92 8.70 2.23
CA ASP A 103 9.21 9.24 0.90
C ASP A 103 8.01 9.09 -0.05
N ALA A 104 7.33 7.94 0.01
CA ALA A 104 6.12 7.71 -0.77
C ALA A 104 4.99 8.66 -0.39
N VAL A 105 4.76 8.88 0.90
CA VAL A 105 3.73 9.82 1.38
C VAL A 105 4.10 11.26 0.99
N ALA A 106 5.36 11.66 1.12
CA ALA A 106 5.83 12.95 0.65
C ALA A 106 5.55 13.15 -0.85
N SER A 107 5.79 12.11 -1.64
CA SER A 107 5.52 12.11 -3.09
C SER A 107 4.02 12.23 -3.40
N LEU A 108 3.16 11.49 -2.68
CA LEU A 108 1.70 11.58 -2.80
C LEU A 108 1.18 12.99 -2.53
N LEU A 109 1.80 13.70 -1.61
CA LEU A 109 1.41 15.05 -1.20
C LEU A 109 2.06 16.15 -2.04
N SER A 110 3.02 15.81 -2.89
CA SER A 110 3.75 16.75 -3.73
C SER A 110 2.90 17.24 -4.92
N PRO A 111 3.00 18.53 -5.32
CA PRO A 111 2.42 19.01 -6.57
C PRO A 111 3.08 18.39 -7.81
N ARG A 112 4.28 17.81 -7.65
CA ARG A 112 5.02 17.07 -8.68
C ARG A 112 5.39 15.69 -8.15
N PRO A 113 4.44 14.75 -8.11
CA PRO A 113 4.67 13.44 -7.51
C PRO A 113 5.68 12.62 -8.31
N ASP A 114 6.55 11.91 -7.59
CA ASP A 114 7.37 10.84 -8.15
C ASP A 114 6.69 9.50 -7.90
N ILE A 115 6.39 8.77 -8.96
CA ILE A 115 5.65 7.51 -8.88
C ILE A 115 6.51 6.38 -8.31
N GLU A 116 7.82 6.41 -8.51
CA GLU A 116 8.71 5.31 -8.11
C GLU A 116 8.71 5.05 -6.59
N PRO A 117 8.87 6.04 -5.69
CA PRO A 117 8.77 5.80 -4.25
C PRO A 117 7.43 5.21 -3.82
N ILE A 118 6.34 5.61 -4.46
CA ILE A 118 4.99 5.10 -4.17
C ILE A 118 4.90 3.61 -4.51
N MET A 119 5.38 3.22 -5.67
CA MET A 119 5.37 1.83 -6.13
C MET A 119 6.31 0.93 -5.34
N LEU A 120 7.42 1.47 -4.85
CA LEU A 120 8.35 0.74 -3.98
C LEU A 120 7.78 0.50 -2.59
N ALA A 121 7.14 1.52 -2.00
CA ALA A 121 6.61 1.45 -0.63
C ALA A 121 5.33 0.62 -0.51
N PHE A 122 4.50 0.59 -1.56
CA PHE A 122 3.19 -0.06 -1.56
C PHE A 122 3.11 -1.16 -2.63
N PRO A 123 3.63 -2.37 -2.34
CA PRO A 123 3.70 -3.46 -3.33
C PRO A 123 2.34 -3.92 -3.87
N SER A 124 1.25 -3.67 -3.16
CA SER A 124 -0.10 -4.02 -3.60
C SER A 124 -0.72 -3.00 -4.58
N VAL A 125 -0.06 -1.85 -4.78
CA VAL A 125 -0.52 -0.79 -5.70
C VAL A 125 0.07 -1.01 -7.10
N SER A 126 -0.77 -0.90 -8.12
CA SER A 126 -0.35 -0.90 -9.53
C SER A 126 -0.36 0.52 -10.11
N ILE A 127 0.32 0.68 -11.27
CA ILE A 127 0.27 1.97 -11.99
C ILE A 127 -1.17 2.33 -12.42
N ALA A 128 -1.97 1.35 -12.80
CA ALA A 128 -3.38 1.55 -13.14
C ALA A 128 -4.18 2.07 -11.96
N ASP A 129 -3.90 1.60 -10.75
CA ASP A 129 -4.52 2.10 -9.53
C ASP A 129 -4.24 3.59 -9.32
N LEU A 130 -3.01 4.02 -9.59
CA LEU A 130 -2.62 5.42 -9.46
C LEU A 130 -3.29 6.31 -10.51
N VAL A 131 -3.47 5.81 -11.73
CA VAL A 131 -4.25 6.51 -12.78
C VAL A 131 -5.70 6.70 -12.31
N ASP A 132 -6.31 5.66 -11.77
CA ASP A 132 -7.70 5.68 -11.28
C ASP A 132 -7.87 6.58 -10.04
N LEU A 133 -6.80 6.74 -9.27
CA LEU A 133 -6.79 7.65 -8.11
C LEU A 133 -7.05 9.10 -8.51
N GLY A 134 -6.64 9.49 -9.72
CA GLY A 134 -6.80 10.85 -10.23
C GLY A 134 -5.87 11.88 -9.57
N GLY A 135 -6.22 13.14 -9.68
CA GLY A 135 -5.41 14.24 -9.16
C GLY A 135 -4.02 14.33 -9.82
N THR A 136 -3.06 14.93 -9.12
CA THR A 136 -1.68 15.08 -9.61
C THR A 136 -0.96 13.75 -9.76
N VAL A 137 -1.21 12.81 -8.85
CA VAL A 137 -0.64 11.45 -8.88
C VAL A 137 -1.17 10.68 -10.09
N GLY A 138 -2.48 10.71 -10.33
CA GLY A 138 -3.11 10.06 -11.48
C GLY A 138 -2.65 10.65 -12.81
N ALA A 139 -2.52 11.97 -12.88
CA ALA A 139 -2.02 12.67 -14.08
C ALA A 139 -0.57 12.26 -14.41
N GLU A 140 0.30 12.18 -13.41
CA GLU A 140 1.69 11.76 -13.60
C GLU A 140 1.80 10.29 -13.98
N ALA A 141 1.01 9.42 -13.34
CA ALA A 141 0.95 8.01 -13.70
C ALA A 141 0.50 7.82 -15.15
N LYS A 142 -0.53 8.55 -15.58
CA LYS A 142 -1.01 8.53 -16.98
C LYS A 142 0.05 9.06 -17.94
N ARG A 143 0.74 10.14 -17.60
CA ARG A 143 1.82 10.69 -18.41
C ARG A 143 2.92 9.66 -18.65
N LEU A 144 3.35 8.94 -17.61
CA LEU A 144 4.36 7.88 -17.72
C LEU A 144 3.92 6.73 -18.62
N LEU A 145 2.64 6.33 -18.55
CA LEU A 145 2.10 5.30 -19.43
C LEU A 145 2.05 5.78 -20.90
N ASP A 146 1.53 6.96 -21.13
CA ASP A 146 1.34 7.51 -22.49
C ASP A 146 2.67 7.81 -23.19
N SER A 147 3.71 8.20 -22.45
CA SER A 147 5.05 8.46 -22.99
C SER A 147 5.90 7.19 -23.18
N GLY A 148 5.50 6.05 -22.65
CA GLY A 148 6.28 4.82 -22.63
C GLY A 148 7.41 4.79 -21.59
N GLU A 149 7.62 5.86 -20.81
CA GLU A 149 8.63 5.92 -19.76
C GLU A 149 8.38 4.92 -18.62
N TRP A 150 7.13 4.48 -18.47
CA TRP A 150 6.75 3.54 -17.42
C TRP A 150 7.50 2.21 -17.53
N ASP A 151 7.72 1.69 -18.71
CA ASP A 151 8.39 0.40 -18.91
C ASP A 151 9.81 0.38 -18.32
N ALA A 152 10.57 1.45 -18.52
CA ALA A 152 11.91 1.61 -17.95
C ALA A 152 11.86 1.75 -16.42
N LYS A 153 10.92 2.52 -15.89
CA LYS A 153 10.71 2.67 -14.44
C LYS A 153 10.28 1.36 -13.78
N ALA A 154 9.37 0.64 -14.40
CA ALA A 154 8.89 -0.66 -13.91
C ALA A 154 10.01 -1.70 -13.82
N ARG A 155 10.95 -1.72 -14.77
CA ARG A 155 12.14 -2.58 -14.70
C ARG A 155 12.99 -2.23 -13.50
N ARG A 156 13.32 -0.95 -13.30
CA ARG A 156 14.12 -0.49 -12.14
C ARG A 156 13.47 -0.87 -10.81
N ILE A 157 12.16 -0.70 -10.70
CA ILE A 157 11.42 -1.07 -9.49
C ILE A 157 11.51 -2.57 -9.22
N ARG A 158 11.35 -3.41 -10.25
CA ARG A 158 11.51 -4.87 -10.12
C ARG A 158 12.91 -5.26 -9.68
N ASP A 159 13.92 -4.66 -10.29
CA ASP A 159 15.33 -4.93 -9.96
C ASP A 159 15.66 -4.53 -8.52
N THR A 160 15.17 -3.37 -8.07
CA THR A 160 15.32 -2.91 -6.67
C THR A 160 14.67 -3.89 -5.69
N LYS A 161 13.45 -4.35 -6.00
CA LYS A 161 12.73 -5.32 -5.16
C LYS A 161 13.43 -6.69 -5.13
N ALA A 162 14.00 -7.13 -6.23
CA ALA A 162 14.75 -8.38 -6.29
C ALA A 162 16.01 -8.32 -5.42
N ARG A 163 16.80 -7.26 -5.51
CA ARG A 163 18.00 -7.06 -4.68
C ARG A 163 17.68 -7.04 -3.18
N SER A 164 16.62 -6.33 -2.79
CA SER A 164 16.20 -6.30 -1.38
C SER A 164 15.78 -7.66 -0.81
N ARG A 165 15.48 -8.65 -1.66
CA ARG A 165 15.17 -10.02 -1.24
C ARG A 165 16.40 -10.90 -1.12
N GLU A 166 17.44 -10.61 -1.88
CA GLU A 166 18.72 -11.34 -1.84
C GLU A 166 19.57 -10.95 -0.62
N ASP A 167 19.36 -9.74 -0.07
CA ASP A 167 20.05 -9.21 1.10
C ASP A 167 19.41 -9.64 2.44
N LEU A 168 18.36 -10.44 2.44
CA LEU A 168 17.66 -10.98 3.62
C LEU A 168 17.96 -12.46 3.83
#